data_b767410febe59f8bda36dfce52289e36
#
_entry.id   b767410febe59f8bda36dfce52289e36
#
_cell.length_a   1.000
_cell.length_b   1.000
_cell.length_c   1.000
_cell.angle_alpha   90.00
_cell.angle_beta   90.00
_cell.angle_gamma   90.00
#
_symmetry.space_group_name_H-M   'P 1'
#
loop_
_entity.id
_entity.type
_entity.pdbx_description
1 polymer ?
#
loop_
_entity_poly.entity_id
_entity_poly.type
_entity_poly.pdbx_seq_one_letter_code
_entity_poly.pdbx_strand_id
1 'polypeptide(L)'
;MNNTAVVVLNGPNLNRLGKRQPDVYGTTTLADVEATLRKRAEDYGIDLDFKQSNSEAELIGWVHDAADRRAAVIINPGGLTHTSVALRDALAEIADGAGFIEVHISNVHAREEFRHHSYLSPIALGVIAGLGVKGYELALEYFAGPVWGSLI
;
A
#
# COMPACT_ATOMS: atom_id res chain seq x y z
N MET A 1 -21.50 -7.46 10.15
CA MET A 1 -20.98 -7.34 8.80
C MET A 1 -19.93 -6.27 8.71
N ASN A 2 -18.75 -6.63 8.23
CA ASN A 2 -17.67 -5.67 8.13
C ASN A 2 -17.83 -4.84 6.86
N ASN A 3 -18.00 -3.51 7.01
CA ASN A 3 -18.04 -2.57 5.89
C ASN A 3 -16.74 -1.77 5.79
N THR A 4 -15.64 -2.39 6.23
CA THR A 4 -14.34 -1.75 6.16
C THR A 4 -14.00 -1.41 4.72
N ALA A 5 -13.68 -0.15 4.48
CA ALA A 5 -13.20 0.31 3.19
C ALA A 5 -11.68 0.34 3.22
N VAL A 6 -11.06 -0.22 2.19
CA VAL A 6 -9.60 -0.22 2.02
C VAL A 6 -9.28 0.28 0.63
N VAL A 7 -8.40 1.26 0.54
CA VAL A 7 -7.91 1.80 -0.73
C VAL A 7 -6.46 1.37 -0.90
N VAL A 8 -6.19 0.65 -1.98
CA VAL A 8 -4.83 0.25 -2.35
C VAL A 8 -4.29 1.25 -3.36
N LEU A 9 -3.20 1.89 -3.03
CA LEU A 9 -2.56 2.91 -3.87
C LEU A 9 -1.18 2.44 -4.31
N ASN A 10 -0.94 2.56 -5.59
CA ASN A 10 0.34 2.18 -6.19
C ASN A 10 0.94 3.39 -6.90
N GLY A 11 2.16 3.73 -6.54
CA GLY A 11 2.85 4.91 -7.02
C GLY A 11 3.55 4.73 -8.36
N PRO A 12 4.47 5.67 -8.66
CA PRO A 12 5.12 5.72 -9.96
C PRO A 12 5.82 4.43 -10.34
N ASN A 13 5.70 4.10 -11.61
CA ASN A 13 6.33 2.97 -12.28
C ASN A 13 5.73 1.59 -11.93
N LEU A 14 4.79 1.50 -11.00
CA LEU A 14 4.19 0.22 -10.66
C LEU A 14 3.26 -0.32 -11.75
N ASN A 15 2.82 0.55 -12.67
CA ASN A 15 2.14 0.11 -13.88
C ASN A 15 3.00 -0.78 -14.78
N ARG A 16 4.32 -0.77 -14.56
CA ARG A 16 5.27 -1.59 -15.33
C ARG A 16 5.66 -2.87 -14.60
N LEU A 17 5.00 -3.19 -13.50
CA LEU A 17 5.28 -4.42 -12.75
C LEU A 17 5.09 -5.64 -13.65
N GLY A 18 6.03 -6.59 -13.56
CA GLY A 18 6.05 -7.77 -14.43
C GLY A 18 6.77 -7.58 -15.75
N LYS A 19 7.05 -6.33 -16.13
CA LYS A 19 7.73 -5.98 -17.38
C LYS A 19 9.09 -5.35 -17.16
N ARG A 20 9.29 -4.71 -16.00
CA ARG A 20 10.50 -3.98 -15.64
C ARG A 20 11.21 -4.75 -14.51
N GLN A 21 12.51 -4.99 -14.69
CA GLN A 21 13.36 -5.64 -13.69
C GLN A 21 12.74 -6.91 -13.10
N PRO A 22 12.45 -7.92 -13.93
CA PRO A 22 11.79 -9.14 -13.43
C PRO A 22 12.62 -9.89 -12.38
N ASP A 23 13.94 -9.72 -12.40
CA ASP A 23 14.82 -10.32 -11.39
C ASP A 23 14.61 -9.74 -9.99
N VAL A 24 14.08 -8.51 -9.91
CA VAL A 24 13.80 -7.83 -8.64
C VAL A 24 12.34 -8.00 -8.23
N TYR A 25 11.42 -7.81 -9.18
CA TYR A 25 9.99 -7.71 -8.93
C TYR A 25 9.18 -8.93 -9.38
N GLY A 26 9.82 -9.90 -10.10
CA GLY A 26 9.12 -11.05 -10.67
C GLY A 26 8.35 -10.70 -11.93
N THR A 27 7.55 -11.64 -12.42
CA THR A 27 6.78 -11.51 -13.65
C THR A 27 5.29 -11.23 -13.42
N THR A 28 4.85 -11.27 -12.17
CA THR A 28 3.46 -10.95 -11.81
C THR A 28 3.17 -9.49 -12.12
N THR A 29 2.07 -9.23 -12.80
CA THR A 29 1.69 -7.87 -13.17
C THR A 29 0.86 -7.21 -12.07
N LEU A 30 0.71 -5.88 -12.15
CA LEU A 30 -0.15 -5.18 -11.21
C LEU A 30 -1.62 -5.61 -11.36
N ALA A 31 -2.06 -5.93 -12.57
CA ALA A 31 -3.41 -6.47 -12.81
C ALA A 31 -3.60 -7.81 -12.10
N ASP A 32 -2.57 -8.66 -12.06
CA ASP A 32 -2.62 -9.93 -11.32
C ASP A 32 -2.77 -9.68 -9.82
N VAL A 33 -2.04 -8.69 -9.29
CA VAL A 33 -2.15 -8.30 -7.88
C VAL A 33 -3.57 -7.83 -7.58
N GLU A 34 -4.11 -6.98 -8.44
CA GLU A 34 -5.48 -6.46 -8.26
C GLU A 34 -6.49 -7.60 -8.23
N ALA A 35 -6.41 -8.55 -9.16
CA ALA A 35 -7.33 -9.67 -9.23
C ALA A 35 -7.29 -10.51 -7.95
N THR A 36 -6.09 -10.78 -7.45
CA THR A 36 -5.91 -11.52 -6.20
C THR A 36 -6.53 -10.79 -5.02
N LEU A 37 -6.27 -9.48 -4.91
CA LEU A 37 -6.79 -8.70 -3.79
C LEU A 37 -8.30 -8.55 -3.84
N ARG A 38 -8.89 -8.40 -5.03
CA ARG A 38 -10.35 -8.30 -5.15
C ARG A 38 -11.03 -9.58 -4.69
N LYS A 39 -10.45 -10.72 -5.02
CA LYS A 39 -10.99 -12.01 -4.56
C LYS A 39 -10.91 -12.13 -3.04
N ARG A 40 -9.77 -11.77 -2.46
CA ARG A 40 -9.58 -11.79 -1.02
C ARG A 40 -10.53 -10.81 -0.31
N ALA A 41 -10.67 -9.62 -0.87
CA ALA A 41 -11.56 -8.60 -0.31
C ALA A 41 -13.01 -9.09 -0.29
N GLU A 42 -13.43 -9.77 -1.36
CA GLU A 42 -14.77 -10.37 -1.42
C GLU A 42 -14.96 -11.37 -0.28
N ASP A 43 -13.99 -12.26 -0.07
CA ASP A 43 -14.05 -13.26 0.99
C ASP A 43 -14.10 -12.61 2.37
N TYR A 44 -13.42 -11.46 2.56
CA TYR A 44 -13.36 -10.75 3.83
C TYR A 44 -14.51 -9.77 4.05
N GLY A 45 -15.32 -9.52 3.04
CA GLY A 45 -16.35 -8.49 3.13
C GLY A 45 -15.79 -7.06 3.15
N ILE A 46 -14.64 -6.85 2.53
CA ILE A 46 -13.99 -5.54 2.42
C ILE A 46 -14.40 -4.85 1.14
N ASP A 47 -14.74 -3.56 1.26
CA ASP A 47 -14.96 -2.68 0.12
C ASP A 47 -13.59 -2.18 -0.36
N LEU A 48 -13.13 -2.70 -1.48
CA LEU A 48 -11.78 -2.46 -2.00
C LEU A 48 -11.78 -1.54 -3.21
N ASP A 49 -10.96 -0.48 -3.12
CA ASP A 49 -10.53 0.29 -4.29
C ASP A 49 -9.06 -0.03 -4.58
N PHE A 50 -8.72 -0.15 -5.85
CA PHE A 50 -7.35 -0.43 -6.27
C PHE A 50 -6.96 0.56 -7.37
N LYS A 51 -5.92 1.34 -7.12
CA LYS A 51 -5.54 2.46 -7.99
C LYS A 51 -4.03 2.51 -8.19
N GLN A 52 -3.62 3.08 -9.32
CA GLN A 52 -2.22 3.32 -9.64
C GLN A 52 -2.08 4.64 -10.37
N SER A 53 -1.05 5.40 -10.03
CA SER A 53 -0.72 6.63 -10.78
C SER A 53 0.77 6.91 -10.71
N ASN A 54 1.28 7.52 -11.77
CA ASN A 54 2.63 8.08 -11.80
C ASN A 54 2.65 9.53 -11.28
N SER A 55 1.50 10.10 -10.97
CA SER A 55 1.36 11.49 -10.53
C SER A 55 1.27 11.57 -9.02
N GLU A 56 2.21 12.28 -8.39
CA GLU A 56 2.19 12.54 -6.95
C GLU A 56 0.91 13.30 -6.57
N ALA A 57 0.52 14.29 -7.36
CA ALA A 57 -0.67 15.08 -7.07
C ALA A 57 -1.95 14.22 -7.09
N GLU A 58 -2.04 13.30 -8.04
CA GLU A 58 -3.19 12.40 -8.13
C GLU A 58 -3.24 11.46 -6.93
N LEU A 59 -2.11 10.92 -6.52
CA LEU A 59 -2.04 10.06 -5.34
C LEU A 59 -2.47 10.81 -4.08
N ILE A 60 -2.03 12.05 -3.92
CA ILE A 60 -2.42 12.89 -2.79
C ILE A 60 -3.94 13.11 -2.79
N GLY A 61 -4.53 13.39 -3.94
CA GLY A 61 -5.98 13.53 -4.07
C GLY A 61 -6.74 12.28 -3.63
N TRP A 62 -6.23 11.11 -4.02
CA TRP A 62 -6.85 9.84 -3.61
C TRP A 62 -6.69 9.57 -2.11
N VAL A 63 -5.58 10.02 -1.52
CA VAL A 63 -5.41 9.92 -0.06
C VAL A 63 -6.44 10.80 0.65
N HIS A 64 -6.67 12.02 0.15
CA HIS A 64 -7.71 12.90 0.70
C HIS A 64 -9.09 12.25 0.61
N ASP A 65 -9.43 11.65 -0.53
CA ASP A 65 -10.70 10.95 -0.69
C ASP A 65 -10.84 9.80 0.31
N ALA A 66 -9.77 9.03 0.51
CA ALA A 66 -9.76 7.93 1.48
C ALA A 66 -9.98 8.46 2.90
N ALA A 67 -9.33 9.58 3.25
CA ALA A 67 -9.50 10.20 4.56
C ALA A 67 -10.96 10.64 4.79
N ASP A 68 -11.57 11.26 3.79
CA ASP A 68 -12.96 11.71 3.87
C ASP A 68 -13.93 10.53 4.04
N ARG A 69 -13.61 9.40 3.45
CA ARG A 69 -14.39 8.16 3.55
C ARG A 69 -14.04 7.33 4.80
N ARG A 70 -13.07 7.76 5.56
CA ARG A 70 -12.53 7.02 6.72
C ARG A 70 -12.03 5.63 6.34
N ALA A 71 -11.50 5.49 5.14
CA ALA A 71 -10.95 4.24 4.65
C ALA A 71 -9.53 4.03 5.17
N ALA A 72 -9.16 2.77 5.34
CA ALA A 72 -7.77 2.39 5.53
C ALA A 72 -7.04 2.41 4.20
N VAL A 73 -5.73 2.55 4.22
CA VAL A 73 -4.92 2.62 3.00
C VAL A 73 -3.80 1.57 3.06
N ILE A 74 -3.61 0.91 1.94
CA ILE A 74 -2.41 0.11 1.68
C ILE A 74 -1.69 0.83 0.55
N ILE A 75 -0.45 1.25 0.78
CA ILE A 75 0.27 2.02 -0.22
C ILE A 75 1.64 1.44 -0.53
N ASN A 76 1.88 1.22 -1.82
CA ASN A 76 3.21 1.02 -2.35
C ASN A 76 3.60 2.33 -3.05
N PRO A 77 4.38 3.19 -2.39
CA PRO A 77 4.63 4.53 -2.92
C PRO A 77 5.65 4.57 -4.05
N GLY A 78 6.33 3.45 -4.32
CA GLY A 78 7.42 3.46 -5.27
C GLY A 78 8.53 4.39 -4.81
N GLY A 79 9.13 5.13 -5.73
CA GLY A 79 10.22 6.06 -5.41
C GLY A 79 9.80 7.24 -4.53
N LEU A 80 8.51 7.55 -4.47
CA LEU A 80 8.00 8.63 -3.61
C LEU A 80 8.24 8.35 -2.12
N THR A 81 8.44 7.10 -1.75
CA THR A 81 8.83 6.69 -0.40
C THR A 81 9.99 7.51 0.14
N HIS A 82 10.95 7.79 -0.73
CA HIS A 82 12.25 8.35 -0.36
C HIS A 82 12.34 9.86 -0.62
N THR A 83 11.30 10.46 -1.19
CA THR A 83 11.35 11.86 -1.65
C THR A 83 10.14 12.71 -1.25
N SER A 84 8.98 12.12 -0.97
CA SER A 84 7.76 12.91 -0.89
C SER A 84 7.34 13.23 0.53
N VAL A 85 7.67 14.43 0.97
CA VAL A 85 7.12 15.00 2.21
C VAL A 85 5.63 15.31 2.02
N ALA A 86 5.25 15.75 0.82
CA ALA A 86 3.84 16.09 0.54
C ALA A 86 2.92 14.88 0.69
N LEU A 87 3.35 13.71 0.21
CA LEU A 87 2.57 12.48 0.37
C LEU A 87 2.51 12.07 1.84
N ARG A 88 3.63 12.20 2.56
CA ARG A 88 3.65 11.96 4.02
C ARG A 88 2.61 12.82 4.73
N ASP A 89 2.55 14.09 4.39
CA ASP A 89 1.62 15.02 5.05
C ASP A 89 0.17 14.64 4.76
N ALA A 90 -0.14 14.22 3.53
CA ALA A 90 -1.47 13.74 3.18
C ALA A 90 -1.82 12.47 3.99
N LEU A 91 -0.90 11.53 4.06
CA LEU A 91 -1.11 10.26 4.79
C LEU A 91 -1.23 10.44 6.30
N ALA A 92 -0.80 11.59 6.84
CA ALA A 92 -0.98 11.88 8.25
C ALA A 92 -2.46 11.88 8.66
N GLU A 93 -3.36 12.30 7.79
CA GLU A 93 -4.80 12.20 8.05
C GLU A 93 -5.27 10.75 8.16
N ILE A 94 -4.72 9.87 7.32
CA ILE A 94 -5.03 8.44 7.39
C ILE A 94 -4.47 7.85 8.68
N ALA A 95 -3.27 8.25 9.08
CA ALA A 95 -2.64 7.78 10.31
C ALA A 95 -3.48 8.15 11.54
N ASP A 96 -4.12 9.31 11.52
CA ASP A 96 -5.01 9.76 12.61
C ASP A 96 -6.38 9.05 12.59
N GLY A 97 -6.69 8.36 11.52
CA GLY A 97 -7.95 7.65 11.34
C GLY A 97 -7.77 6.14 11.31
N ALA A 98 -8.12 5.53 10.18
CA ALA A 98 -8.08 4.07 10.02
C ALA A 98 -6.66 3.51 9.89
N GLY A 99 -5.69 4.34 9.57
CA GLY A 99 -4.29 3.95 9.44
C GLY A 99 -3.94 3.44 8.05
N PHE A 100 -2.63 3.38 7.79
CA PHE A 100 -2.16 2.82 6.53
C PHE A 100 -0.98 1.87 6.75
N ILE A 101 -0.83 0.92 5.84
CA ILE A 101 0.31 0.01 5.78
C ILE A 101 1.12 0.34 4.54
N GLU A 102 2.42 0.52 4.72
CA GLU A 102 3.37 0.74 3.64
C GLU A 102 3.86 -0.62 3.13
N VAL A 103 3.79 -0.83 1.81
CA VAL A 103 4.19 -2.10 1.19
C VAL A 103 5.27 -1.84 0.15
N HIS A 104 6.32 -2.64 0.19
CA HIS A 104 7.36 -2.69 -0.83
C HIS A 104 7.54 -4.13 -1.28
N ILE A 105 7.57 -4.33 -2.60
CA ILE A 105 7.75 -5.67 -3.19
C ILE A 105 9.16 -6.16 -2.92
N SER A 106 10.16 -5.30 -3.16
CA SER A 106 11.56 -5.65 -2.90
C SER A 106 11.96 -5.36 -1.46
N ASN A 107 13.04 -6.01 -1.02
CA ASN A 107 13.68 -5.63 0.24
C ASN A 107 14.49 -4.35 0.00
N VAL A 108 13.93 -3.22 0.38
CA VAL A 108 14.56 -1.91 0.18
C VAL A 108 15.90 -1.78 0.90
N HIS A 109 16.11 -2.56 1.95
CA HIS A 109 17.36 -2.54 2.72
C HIS A 109 18.51 -3.28 2.03
N ALA A 110 18.18 -4.08 1.01
CA ALA A 110 19.16 -4.79 0.20
C ALA A 110 19.48 -4.05 -1.10
N ARG A 111 18.97 -2.84 -1.26
CA ARG A 111 19.13 -2.03 -2.47
C ARG A 111 19.98 -0.80 -2.18
N GLU A 112 19.91 0.21 -3.05
CA GLU A 112 20.71 1.44 -2.90
C GLU A 112 20.41 2.12 -1.56
N GLU A 113 21.43 2.75 -1.02
CA GLU A 113 21.35 3.37 0.32
C GLU A 113 20.19 4.37 0.44
N PHE A 114 19.90 5.15 -0.63
CA PHE A 114 18.81 6.13 -0.56
C PHE A 114 17.44 5.47 -0.34
N ARG A 115 17.30 4.16 -0.59
CA ARG A 115 16.05 3.42 -0.36
C ARG A 115 15.89 2.95 1.07
N HIS A 116 16.90 3.13 1.91
CA HIS A 116 16.84 2.67 3.30
C HIS A 116 16.02 3.61 4.18
N HIS A 117 15.74 4.82 3.72
CA HIS A 117 14.96 5.79 4.47
C HIS A 117 13.60 6.02 3.82
N SER A 118 12.54 5.91 4.62
CA SER A 118 11.18 6.21 4.21
C SER A 118 10.65 7.40 4.98
N TYR A 119 10.08 8.36 4.27
CA TYR A 119 9.36 9.46 4.92
C TYR A 119 8.01 9.00 5.50
N LEU A 120 7.50 7.86 5.04
CA LEU A 120 6.17 7.38 5.40
C LEU A 120 6.18 6.41 6.57
N SER A 121 7.22 5.59 6.68
CA SER A 121 7.28 4.52 7.69
C SER A 121 7.03 5.00 9.11
N PRO A 122 7.56 6.15 9.54
CA PRO A 122 7.36 6.60 10.92
C PRO A 122 5.90 6.84 11.31
N ILE A 123 5.01 7.10 10.36
CA ILE A 123 3.59 7.35 10.64
C ILE A 123 2.68 6.22 10.18
N ALA A 124 3.23 5.16 9.58
CA ALA A 124 2.46 4.00 9.16
C ALA A 124 2.08 3.12 10.36
N LEU A 125 1.00 2.37 10.23
CA LEU A 125 0.67 1.30 11.17
C LEU A 125 1.76 0.24 11.18
N GLY A 126 2.27 -0.08 10.00
CA GLY A 126 3.31 -1.06 9.82
C GLY A 126 3.87 -1.00 8.42
N VAL A 127 4.97 -1.73 8.22
CA VAL A 127 5.69 -1.78 6.95
C VAL A 127 5.90 -3.25 6.59
N ILE A 128 5.59 -3.60 5.35
CA ILE A 128 5.89 -4.93 4.79
C ILE A 128 6.81 -4.71 3.60
N ALA A 129 7.99 -5.29 3.66
CA ALA A 129 8.97 -5.12 2.60
C ALA A 129 9.69 -6.43 2.31
N GLY A 130 9.98 -6.69 1.04
CA GLY A 130 10.81 -7.81 0.65
C GLY A 130 10.09 -9.13 0.41
N LEU A 131 8.78 -9.18 0.57
CA LEU A 131 8.01 -10.42 0.45
C LEU A 131 7.30 -10.54 -0.91
N GLY A 132 7.79 -9.80 -1.91
CA GLY A 132 7.17 -9.80 -3.23
C GLY A 132 5.77 -9.23 -3.18
N VAL A 133 4.94 -9.67 -4.11
CA VAL A 133 3.55 -9.21 -4.19
C VAL A 133 2.68 -9.78 -3.05
N LYS A 134 3.17 -10.80 -2.35
CA LYS A 134 2.49 -11.34 -1.17
C LYS A 134 2.26 -10.28 -0.11
N GLY A 135 3.11 -9.26 -0.05
CA GLY A 135 2.98 -8.17 0.91
C GLY A 135 1.62 -7.48 0.84
N TYR A 136 1.06 -7.34 -0.36
CA TYR A 136 -0.28 -6.74 -0.52
C TYR A 136 -1.35 -7.60 0.15
N GLU A 137 -1.28 -8.92 -0.01
CA GLU A 137 -2.25 -9.84 0.61
C GLU A 137 -2.15 -9.80 2.13
N LEU A 138 -0.93 -9.75 2.66
CA LEU A 138 -0.70 -9.70 4.10
C LEU A 138 -1.24 -8.39 4.69
N ALA A 139 -1.07 -7.28 3.99
CA ALA A 139 -1.61 -5.99 4.43
C ALA A 139 -3.14 -6.02 4.45
N LEU A 140 -3.76 -6.57 3.40
CA LEU A 140 -5.21 -6.68 3.33
C LEU A 140 -5.74 -7.58 4.46
N GLU A 141 -5.07 -8.67 4.72
CA GLU A 141 -5.42 -9.59 5.81
C GLU A 141 -5.43 -8.88 7.17
N TYR A 142 -4.47 -7.98 7.38
CA TYR A 142 -4.43 -7.20 8.63
C TYR A 142 -5.74 -6.43 8.84
N PHE A 143 -6.25 -5.79 7.79
CA PHE A 143 -7.48 -5.01 7.89
C PHE A 143 -8.75 -5.87 7.91
N ALA A 144 -8.64 -7.13 7.57
CA ALA A 144 -9.80 -8.02 7.44
C ALA A 144 -10.36 -8.50 8.76
N GLY A 145 -9.56 -8.56 9.80
CA GLY A 145 -10.01 -9.20 11.01
C GLY A 145 -9.46 -8.62 12.29
N PRO A 146 -10.22 -8.73 13.36
CA PRO A 146 -9.83 -8.23 14.68
C PRO A 146 -8.90 -9.20 15.42
N VAL A 147 -8.55 -10.32 14.82
CA VAL A 147 -7.82 -11.41 15.49
C VAL A 147 -6.55 -10.92 16.16
N TRP A 148 -5.81 -10.08 15.43
CA TRP A 148 -4.53 -9.58 15.93
C TRP A 148 -4.70 -8.50 17.00
N GLY A 149 -5.73 -7.68 16.88
CA GLY A 149 -6.03 -6.66 17.87
C GLY A 149 -6.37 -7.23 19.23
N SER A 150 -6.93 -8.42 19.27
CA SER A 150 -7.31 -9.07 20.53
C SER A 150 -6.13 -9.68 21.27
N LEU A 151 -4.95 -9.74 20.66
CA LEU A 151 -3.75 -10.35 21.26
C LEU A 151 -2.86 -9.35 21.99
N ILE A 152 -3.18 -8.09 21.86
CA ILE A 152 -2.43 -7.02 22.53
C ILE A 152 -3.36 -6.18 23.44
#